data_df4710ce0c00aa75a0595d15b7be8922
#
_entry.id   df4710ce0c00aa75a0595d15b7be8922
#
_cell.length_a   1.000
_cell.length_b   1.000
_cell.length_c   1.000
_cell.angle_alpha   90.00
_cell.angle_beta   90.00
_cell.angle_gamma   90.00
#
_symmetry.space_group_name_H-M   'P 1'
#
loop_
_entity.id
_entity.type
_entity.pdbx_description
1 polymer ?
#
loop_
_entity_poly.entity_id
_entity_poly.type
_entity_poly.pdbx_seq_one_letter_code
_entity_poly.pdbx_strand_id
1 'polypeptide(L)'
;MIKIFSMVLESNIKENALILSFNSPKTSNSISAEDWKELKKQIKDFEKSEIKYLVLNRVNDNFSSGAQLAENLNASMEDVSEASKILWECKKPVISVVDGVCAGAASNMILLSDF
;
A
#
# COMPACT_ATOMS: atom_id res chain seq x y z
N MET A 1 -15.47 -9.40 -3.12
CA MET A 1 -16.01 -8.24 -2.40
C MET A 1 -14.91 -7.22 -2.13
N ILE A 2 -15.17 -5.96 -2.40
CA ILE A 2 -14.23 -4.87 -2.12
C ILE A 2 -14.45 -4.39 -0.70
N LYS A 3 -13.38 -4.29 0.08
CA LYS A 3 -13.41 -3.72 1.43
C LYS A 3 -12.71 -2.37 1.42
N ILE A 4 -13.31 -1.38 2.08
CA ILE A 4 -12.75 -0.05 2.26
C ILE A 4 -12.32 0.09 3.71
N PHE A 5 -11.02 0.29 3.96
CA PHE A 5 -10.46 0.33 5.30
C PHE A 5 -10.27 1.73 5.85
N SER A 6 -9.99 2.67 4.96
CA SER A 6 -9.64 4.03 5.35
C SER A 6 -9.92 4.95 4.18
N MET A 7 -9.43 6.19 4.22
CA MET A 7 -9.69 7.17 3.18
C MET A 7 -9.12 6.78 1.81
N VAL A 8 -8.03 6.01 1.77
CA VAL A 8 -7.36 5.73 0.49
C VAL A 8 -7.27 4.24 0.17
N LEU A 9 -7.30 3.35 1.16
CA LEU A 9 -7.01 1.93 0.95
C LEU A 9 -8.26 1.08 0.79
N GLU A 10 -8.33 0.34 -0.31
CA GLU A 10 -9.35 -0.67 -0.59
C GLU A 10 -8.68 -2.01 -0.79
N SER A 11 -9.38 -3.11 -0.48
CA SER A 11 -8.89 -4.46 -0.77
C SER A 11 -9.90 -5.27 -1.54
N ASN A 12 -9.38 -6.15 -2.38
CA ASN A 12 -10.17 -7.11 -3.13
C ASN A 12 -9.36 -8.39 -3.29
N ILE A 13 -9.99 -9.54 -3.10
CA ILE A 13 -9.35 -10.83 -3.35
C ILE A 13 -9.93 -11.37 -4.65
N LYS A 14 -9.05 -11.64 -5.61
CA LYS A 14 -9.44 -12.20 -6.89
C LYS A 14 -8.49 -13.33 -7.24
N GLU A 15 -9.06 -14.55 -7.39
CA GLU A 15 -8.27 -15.75 -7.61
C GLU A 15 -7.26 -15.95 -6.49
N ASN A 16 -5.96 -15.95 -6.79
CA ASN A 16 -4.89 -16.15 -5.83
C ASN A 16 -4.21 -14.85 -5.40
N ALA A 17 -4.81 -13.71 -5.70
CA ALA A 17 -4.22 -12.39 -5.45
C ALA A 17 -5.02 -11.58 -4.44
N LEU A 18 -4.32 -10.95 -3.50
CA LEU A 18 -4.85 -9.85 -2.71
C LEU A 18 -4.48 -8.56 -3.43
N ILE A 19 -5.49 -7.81 -3.85
CA ILE A 19 -5.30 -6.53 -4.54
C ILE A 19 -5.57 -5.41 -3.53
N LEU A 20 -4.55 -4.68 -3.16
CA LEU A 20 -4.65 -3.48 -2.33
C LEU A 20 -4.58 -2.28 -3.25
N SER A 21 -5.65 -1.51 -3.30
CA SER A 21 -5.76 -0.40 -4.24
C SER A 21 -5.84 0.93 -3.51
N PHE A 22 -5.15 1.94 -4.02
CA PHE A 22 -5.26 3.30 -3.54
C PHE A 22 -6.35 4.03 -4.31
N ASN A 23 -7.27 4.65 -3.58
CA ASN A 23 -8.41 5.34 -4.18
C ASN A 23 -8.79 6.61 -3.43
N SER A 24 -8.00 7.65 -3.60
CA SER A 24 -8.29 9.00 -3.09
C SER A 24 -7.83 10.03 -4.11
N PRO A 25 -8.60 10.25 -5.19
CA PRO A 25 -8.17 11.12 -6.29
C PRO A 25 -7.94 12.57 -5.85
N LYS A 26 -8.65 13.06 -4.84
CA LYS A 26 -8.50 14.44 -4.36
C LYS A 26 -7.13 14.73 -3.76
N THR A 27 -6.44 13.71 -3.27
CA THR A 27 -5.13 13.85 -2.63
C THR A 27 -4.02 13.17 -3.44
N SER A 28 -4.29 12.79 -4.69
CA SER A 28 -3.39 11.98 -5.50
C SER A 28 -2.92 10.72 -4.77
N ASN A 29 -3.83 10.10 -4.03
CA ASN A 29 -3.59 8.89 -3.23
C ASN A 29 -2.50 9.06 -2.17
N SER A 30 -2.41 10.25 -1.54
CA SER A 30 -1.50 10.41 -0.40
C SER A 30 -1.94 9.47 0.74
N ILE A 31 -0.97 8.89 1.43
CA ILE A 31 -1.20 7.82 2.41
C ILE A 31 -1.05 8.39 3.81
N SER A 32 -2.14 8.38 4.58
CA SER A 32 -2.16 8.84 5.97
C SER A 32 -1.48 7.84 6.91
N ALA A 33 -1.21 8.26 8.14
CA ALA A 33 -0.67 7.37 9.17
C ALA A 33 -1.58 6.15 9.40
N GLU A 34 -2.89 6.37 9.40
CA GLU A 34 -3.86 5.27 9.56
C GLU A 34 -3.81 4.31 8.37
N ASP A 35 -3.67 4.84 7.16
CA ASP A 35 -3.53 4.01 5.95
C ASP A 35 -2.26 3.17 5.99
N TRP A 36 -1.15 3.73 6.47
CA TRP A 36 0.09 2.98 6.63
C TRP A 36 -0.08 1.84 7.64
N LYS A 37 -0.77 2.07 8.74
CA LYS A 37 -1.05 1.03 9.74
C LYS A 37 -1.91 -0.08 9.16
N GLU A 38 -2.94 0.29 8.39
CA GLU A 38 -3.81 -0.70 7.77
C GLU A 38 -3.07 -1.47 6.69
N LEU A 39 -2.21 -0.82 5.93
CA LEU A 39 -1.37 -1.46 4.93
C LEU A 39 -0.47 -2.53 5.58
N LYS A 40 0.20 -2.19 6.68
CA LYS A 40 1.01 -3.15 7.43
C LYS A 40 0.21 -4.37 7.86
N LYS A 41 -0.98 -4.13 8.41
CA LYS A 41 -1.87 -5.21 8.86
C LYS A 41 -2.27 -6.11 7.70
N GLN A 42 -2.66 -5.53 6.58
CA GLN A 42 -3.08 -6.30 5.41
C GLN A 42 -1.94 -7.15 4.86
N ILE A 43 -0.73 -6.63 4.83
CA ILE A 43 0.44 -7.40 4.36
C ILE A 43 0.77 -8.55 5.32
N LYS A 44 0.72 -8.30 6.62
CA LYS A 44 0.96 -9.35 7.62
C LYS A 44 -0.09 -10.47 7.53
N ASP A 45 -1.35 -10.10 7.39
CA ASP A 45 -2.43 -11.08 7.26
C ASP A 45 -2.28 -11.87 5.96
N PHE A 46 -1.90 -11.20 4.88
CA PHE A 46 -1.62 -11.84 3.61
C PHE A 46 -0.53 -12.89 3.72
N GLU A 47 0.57 -12.58 4.38
CA GLU A 47 1.67 -13.53 4.54
C GLU A 47 1.26 -14.81 5.27
N LYS A 48 0.32 -14.70 6.20
CA LYS A 48 -0.20 -15.83 6.98
C LYS A 48 -1.32 -16.58 6.27
N SER A 49 -1.85 -16.03 5.20
CA SER A 49 -2.96 -16.61 4.46
C SER A 49 -2.49 -17.58 3.39
N GLU A 50 -3.44 -18.21 2.71
CA GLU A 50 -3.16 -19.07 1.55
C GLU A 50 -3.12 -18.29 0.24
N ILE A 51 -3.40 -16.99 0.28
CA ILE A 51 -3.32 -16.12 -0.90
C ILE A 51 -1.86 -16.05 -1.35
N LYS A 52 -1.62 -16.15 -2.66
CA LYS A 52 -0.28 -16.35 -3.20
C LYS A 52 0.43 -15.08 -3.63
N TYR A 53 -0.31 -14.06 -4.04
CA TYR A 53 0.25 -12.84 -4.62
C TYR A 53 -0.33 -11.60 -3.95
N LEU A 54 0.52 -10.59 -3.78
CA LEU A 54 0.09 -9.26 -3.37
C LEU A 54 0.22 -8.33 -4.57
N VAL A 55 -0.85 -7.61 -4.88
CA VAL A 55 -0.86 -6.61 -5.94
C VAL A 55 -1.14 -5.25 -5.31
N LEU A 56 -0.20 -4.32 -5.45
CA LEU A 56 -0.38 -2.92 -5.07
C LEU A 56 -0.82 -2.16 -6.31
N ASN A 57 -2.01 -1.61 -6.27
CA ASN A 57 -2.67 -1.03 -7.44
C ASN A 57 -3.24 0.35 -7.12
N ARG A 58 -3.80 1.00 -8.10
CA ARG A 58 -4.56 2.24 -7.95
C ARG A 58 -5.89 2.10 -8.69
N VAL A 59 -6.87 2.88 -8.27
CA VAL A 59 -8.18 2.92 -8.94
C VAL A 59 -8.28 4.12 -9.88
N ASN A 60 -7.55 5.18 -9.58
CA ASN A 60 -7.53 6.42 -10.37
C ASN A 60 -6.22 6.56 -11.18
N ASP A 61 -5.96 7.78 -11.68
CA ASP A 61 -4.87 8.02 -12.62
C ASP A 61 -3.47 8.05 -12.00
N ASN A 62 -3.36 8.02 -10.66
CA ASN A 62 -2.07 8.11 -9.97
C ASN A 62 -1.87 6.92 -9.04
N PHE A 63 -0.63 6.47 -8.90
CA PHE A 63 -0.33 5.44 -7.91
C PHE A 63 -0.41 6.01 -6.51
N SER A 64 0.47 6.92 -6.16
CA SER A 64 0.41 7.65 -4.88
C SER A 64 1.41 8.81 -4.88
N SER A 65 1.04 9.90 -4.23
CA SER A 65 1.95 11.03 -3.99
C SER A 65 2.84 10.80 -2.76
N GLY A 66 2.69 9.69 -2.06
CA GLY A 66 3.52 9.31 -0.92
C GLY A 66 2.83 9.51 0.42
N ALA A 67 3.63 9.56 1.48
CA ALA A 67 3.12 9.73 2.83
C ALA A 67 2.49 11.12 3.01
N GLN A 68 1.32 11.16 3.63
CA GLN A 68 0.68 12.41 3.98
C GLN A 68 1.45 13.05 5.14
N LEU A 69 1.82 14.33 4.96
CA LEU A 69 2.48 15.08 6.02
C LEU A 69 1.45 15.44 7.09
N ALA A 70 1.66 14.95 8.29
CA ALA A 70 0.79 15.17 9.42
C ALA A 70 1.51 15.99 10.49
N GLU A 71 0.75 16.52 11.47
CA GLU A 71 1.31 17.24 12.60
C GLU A 71 2.32 16.40 13.38
N ASN A 72 2.10 15.08 13.44
CA ASN A 72 3.02 14.15 14.07
C ASN A 72 3.84 13.42 13.01
N LEU A 73 4.82 14.12 12.47
CA LEU A 73 5.69 13.61 11.40
C LEU A 73 6.46 12.36 11.84
N ASN A 74 6.92 12.30 13.08
CA ASN A 74 7.70 11.17 13.57
C ASN A 74 6.91 9.86 13.56
N ALA A 75 5.64 9.91 13.98
CA ALA A 75 4.79 8.72 13.95
C ALA A 75 4.53 8.25 12.53
N SER A 76 4.32 9.18 11.59
CA SER A 76 4.13 8.85 10.18
C SER A 76 5.37 8.20 9.58
N MET A 77 6.56 8.72 9.90
CA MET A 77 7.83 8.16 9.41
C MET A 77 8.08 6.76 9.97
N GLU A 78 7.74 6.53 11.23
CA GLU A 78 7.85 5.20 11.83
C GLU A 78 6.95 4.19 11.11
N ASP A 79 5.70 4.56 10.84
CA ASP A 79 4.76 3.70 10.14
C ASP A 79 5.25 3.38 8.71
N VAL A 80 5.78 4.36 8.01
CA VAL A 80 6.37 4.17 6.68
C VAL A 80 7.54 3.21 6.74
N SER A 81 8.44 3.40 7.70
CA SER A 81 9.61 2.54 7.87
C SER A 81 9.21 1.10 8.17
N GLU A 82 8.25 0.90 9.06
CA GLU A 82 7.77 -0.44 9.40
C GLU A 82 7.07 -1.12 8.23
N ALA A 83 6.25 -0.39 7.49
CA ALA A 83 5.58 -0.93 6.30
C ALA A 83 6.61 -1.33 5.24
N SER A 84 7.63 -0.52 5.04
CA SER A 84 8.72 -0.81 4.10
C SER A 84 9.47 -2.08 4.51
N LYS A 85 9.75 -2.24 5.79
CA LYS A 85 10.42 -3.43 6.32
C LYS A 85 9.59 -4.69 6.08
N ILE A 86 8.30 -4.62 6.33
CA ILE A 86 7.38 -5.74 6.14
C ILE A 86 7.32 -6.15 4.66
N LEU A 87 7.28 -5.17 3.75
CA LEU A 87 7.34 -5.44 2.32
C LEU A 87 8.67 -6.09 1.92
N TRP A 88 9.77 -5.55 2.42
CA TRP A 88 11.11 -6.09 2.15
C TRP A 88 11.23 -7.54 2.61
N GLU A 89 10.67 -7.87 3.76
CA GLU A 89 10.73 -9.20 4.35
C GLU A 89 9.68 -10.16 3.79
N CYS A 90 8.75 -9.68 2.97
CA CYS A 90 7.67 -10.49 2.42
C CYS A 90 8.24 -11.58 1.52
N LYS A 91 7.86 -12.83 1.81
CA LYS A 91 8.38 -14.00 1.09
C LYS A 91 7.55 -14.42 -0.10
N LYS A 92 6.38 -13.79 -0.27
CA LYS A 92 5.50 -14.03 -1.41
C LYS A 92 5.67 -12.92 -2.45
N PRO A 93 5.38 -13.19 -3.73
CA PRO A 93 5.54 -12.18 -4.76
C PRO A 93 4.68 -10.94 -4.53
N VAL A 94 5.29 -9.78 -4.70
CA VAL A 94 4.64 -8.47 -4.62
C VAL A 94 4.74 -7.81 -5.99
N ILE A 95 3.59 -7.42 -6.52
CA ILE A 95 3.47 -6.79 -7.85
C ILE A 95 2.91 -5.39 -7.66
N SER A 96 3.58 -4.39 -8.21
CA SER A 96 3.06 -3.01 -8.22
C SER A 96 2.60 -2.62 -9.61
N VAL A 97 1.37 -2.11 -9.70
CA VAL A 97 0.79 -1.61 -10.95
C VAL A 97 0.81 -0.09 -10.89
N VAL A 98 1.78 0.49 -11.56
CA VAL A 98 2.10 1.92 -11.43
C VAL A 98 1.70 2.69 -12.68
N ASP A 99 0.99 3.80 -12.47
CA ASP A 99 0.68 4.77 -13.51
C ASP A 99 0.53 6.14 -12.86
N GLY A 100 0.88 7.19 -13.60
CA GLY A 100 0.78 8.55 -13.09
C GLY A 100 1.78 8.86 -11.98
N VAL A 101 1.38 9.72 -11.05
CA VAL A 101 2.25 10.16 -9.96
C VAL A 101 2.64 9.00 -9.05
N CYS A 102 3.92 8.88 -8.81
CA CYS A 102 4.49 7.96 -7.83
C CYS A 102 5.70 8.63 -7.19
N ALA A 103 5.56 9.11 -5.95
CA ALA A 103 6.56 9.94 -5.30
C ALA A 103 6.74 9.59 -3.83
N GLY A 104 7.85 10.02 -3.26
CA GLY A 104 8.15 9.86 -1.84
C GLY A 104 8.10 8.42 -1.39
N ALA A 105 7.42 8.15 -0.29
CA ALA A 105 7.32 6.81 0.29
C ALA A 105 6.63 5.80 -0.64
N ALA A 106 5.80 6.26 -1.59
CA ALA A 106 5.21 5.38 -2.58
C ALA A 106 6.25 4.78 -3.52
N SER A 107 7.29 5.54 -3.84
CA SER A 107 8.41 5.03 -4.64
C SER A 107 9.13 3.89 -3.94
N ASN A 108 9.23 3.93 -2.62
CA ASN A 108 9.84 2.84 -1.85
C ASN A 108 9.06 1.53 -2.02
N MET A 109 7.73 1.60 -2.03
CA MET A 109 6.91 0.41 -2.25
C MET A 109 7.19 -0.25 -3.60
N ILE A 110 7.37 0.56 -4.65
CA ILE A 110 7.70 0.05 -5.98
C ILE A 110 9.07 -0.62 -5.97
N LEU A 111 10.07 0.04 -5.37
CA LEU A 111 11.43 -0.51 -5.30
C LEU A 111 11.51 -1.79 -4.48
N LEU A 112 10.58 -2.00 -3.55
CA LEU A 112 10.50 -3.18 -2.72
C LEU A 112 9.62 -4.27 -3.32
N SER A 113 8.95 -3.99 -4.43
CA SER A 113 8.15 -4.98 -5.14
C SER A 113 9.03 -5.86 -6.02
N ASP A 114 8.57 -7.07 -6.28
CA ASP A 114 9.30 -8.02 -7.12
C ASP A 114 9.11 -7.73 -8.62
N PHE A 115 7.93 -7.21 -8.96
CA PHE A 115 7.56 -6.88 -10.34
C PHE A 115 6.88 -5.53 -10.42
#